data_ee2c7553b523eae8330531b775f6184e
#
_entry.id   ee2c7553b523eae8330531b775f6184e
#
_cell.length_a   1.000
_cell.length_b   1.000
_cell.length_c   1.000
_cell.angle_alpha   90.00
_cell.angle_beta   90.00
_cell.angle_gamma   90.00
#
_symmetry.space_group_name_H-M   'P 1'
#
loop_
_entity.id
_entity.type
_entity.pdbx_description
1 polymer ?
#
loop_
_entity_poly.entity_id
_entity_poly.type
_entity_poly.pdbx_seq_one_letter_code
_entity_poly.pdbx_strand_id
1 'polypeptide(L)'
;MIKYLMAAAIALPLVLAPPKNGEELVREMHDRYAGKWYETLTFTQKTTHEDGTVETWYEAARIPGYLRIDIAPLDSGRAIIFRHDTVVVFRGGQVAATRAFVHPLMVLGFDVYRDPPETTIAKLRGLKVDLSKLHEDRWQDRAVYVVGADEGDTTTTQFWVDKERLVTVRLLENGPNGVTESQFNQYQRLGSGWIAPEMEFYRGGKLLTKEEYTDIRADAPLLAELWEAAGYAPPGWVVTPQLRQP
;
A
#
# COMPACT_ATOMS: atom_id res chain seq x y z
N MET A 1 27.02 -40.89 -41.55
CA MET A 1 26.93 -39.57 -40.90
C MET A 1 25.47 -39.22 -40.73
N ILE A 2 24.93 -39.38 -39.54
CA ILE A 2 23.50 -39.07 -39.23
C ILE A 2 23.48 -37.66 -38.71
N LYS A 3 22.81 -36.75 -39.43
CA LYS A 3 22.60 -35.34 -39.00
C LYS A 3 21.36 -35.30 -38.08
N TYR A 4 21.56 -35.01 -36.81
CA TYR A 4 20.45 -34.71 -35.90
C TYR A 4 20.01 -33.26 -36.15
N LEU A 5 18.78 -33.08 -36.65
CA LEU A 5 18.10 -31.80 -36.63
C LEU A 5 17.59 -31.56 -35.20
N MET A 6 18.15 -30.61 -34.51
CA MET A 6 17.56 -30.05 -33.26
C MET A 6 16.42 -29.11 -33.68
N ALA A 7 15.20 -29.50 -33.39
CA ALA A 7 14.06 -28.58 -33.47
C ALA A 7 14.04 -27.70 -32.20
N ALA A 8 14.32 -26.41 -32.37
CA ALA A 8 14.13 -25.42 -31.32
C ALA A 8 12.63 -25.18 -31.14
N ALA A 9 12.06 -25.60 -30.00
CA ALA A 9 10.71 -25.25 -29.62
C ALA A 9 10.67 -23.77 -29.23
N ILE A 10 10.04 -22.94 -30.06
CA ILE A 10 9.75 -21.54 -29.73
C ILE A 10 8.55 -21.57 -28.78
N ALA A 11 8.81 -21.36 -27.49
CA ALA A 11 7.75 -21.12 -26.50
C ALA A 11 7.13 -19.75 -26.80
N LEU A 12 5.94 -19.72 -27.39
CA LEU A 12 5.12 -18.53 -27.48
C LEU A 12 4.77 -18.06 -26.07
N PRO A 13 4.91 -16.77 -25.74
CA PRO A 13 4.46 -16.26 -24.47
C PRO A 13 2.94 -16.46 -24.38
N LEU A 14 2.49 -17.07 -23.29
CA LEU A 14 1.07 -17.20 -22.96
C LEU A 14 0.54 -15.79 -22.68
N VAL A 15 -0.12 -15.18 -23.65
CA VAL A 15 -0.83 -13.91 -23.44
C VAL A 15 -2.09 -14.26 -22.65
N LEU A 16 -2.07 -14.00 -21.35
CA LEU A 16 -3.27 -14.10 -20.53
C LEU A 16 -4.33 -13.13 -21.06
N ALA A 17 -5.58 -13.58 -21.10
CA ALA A 17 -6.69 -12.70 -21.46
C ALA A 17 -6.81 -11.60 -20.38
N PRO A 18 -7.19 -10.36 -20.75
CA PRO A 18 -7.36 -9.29 -19.77
C PRO A 18 -8.45 -9.65 -18.76
N PRO A 19 -8.36 -9.17 -17.49
CA PRO A 19 -9.35 -9.43 -16.48
C PRO A 19 -10.71 -8.84 -16.89
N LYS A 20 -11.81 -9.57 -16.59
CA LYS A 20 -13.17 -9.17 -16.94
C LYS A 20 -13.88 -8.37 -15.87
N ASN A 21 -13.36 -8.42 -14.64
CA ASN A 21 -13.91 -7.74 -13.47
C ASN A 21 -12.81 -7.53 -12.41
N GLY A 22 -13.14 -6.79 -11.35
CA GLY A 22 -12.20 -6.46 -10.29
C GLY A 22 -11.70 -7.68 -9.50
N GLU A 23 -12.49 -8.75 -9.41
CA GLU A 23 -12.04 -9.97 -8.70
C GLU A 23 -10.96 -10.70 -9.49
N GLU A 24 -11.12 -10.81 -10.82
CA GLU A 24 -10.08 -11.39 -11.69
C GLU A 24 -8.80 -10.55 -11.62
N LEU A 25 -8.93 -9.20 -11.62
CA LEU A 25 -7.78 -8.31 -11.49
C LEU A 25 -7.05 -8.51 -10.14
N VAL A 26 -7.78 -8.64 -9.03
CA VAL A 26 -7.19 -8.91 -7.69
C VAL A 26 -6.41 -10.22 -7.70
N ARG A 27 -6.93 -11.28 -8.35
CA ARG A 27 -6.22 -12.54 -8.51
C ARG A 27 -4.95 -12.38 -9.35
N GLU A 28 -5.00 -11.62 -10.45
CA GLU A 28 -3.82 -11.34 -11.28
C GLU A 28 -2.75 -10.54 -10.51
N MET A 29 -3.15 -9.54 -9.71
CA MET A 29 -2.24 -8.78 -8.85
C MET A 29 -1.52 -9.70 -7.85
N HIS A 30 -2.27 -10.58 -7.17
CA HIS A 30 -1.71 -11.57 -6.25
C HIS A 30 -0.76 -12.53 -6.98
N ASP A 31 -1.21 -13.18 -8.06
CA ASP A 31 -0.46 -14.23 -8.76
C ASP A 31 0.83 -13.71 -9.39
N ARG A 32 0.82 -12.44 -9.86
CA ARG A 32 2.00 -11.77 -10.39
C ARG A 32 3.15 -11.76 -9.40
N TYR A 33 2.84 -11.60 -8.10
CA TYR A 33 3.81 -11.40 -7.03
C TYR A 33 3.83 -12.51 -5.98
N ALA A 34 3.03 -13.58 -6.15
CA ALA A 34 2.96 -14.70 -5.22
C ALA A 34 4.36 -15.24 -4.89
N GLY A 35 4.70 -15.27 -3.59
CA GLY A 35 6.00 -15.71 -3.09
C GLY A 35 7.20 -14.81 -3.44
N LYS A 36 6.96 -13.62 -4.01
CA LYS A 36 8.02 -12.69 -4.45
C LYS A 36 7.94 -11.32 -3.76
N TRP A 37 6.75 -10.91 -3.31
CA TRP A 37 6.60 -9.64 -2.60
C TRP A 37 7.31 -9.69 -1.25
N TYR A 38 7.93 -8.58 -0.82
CA TYR A 38 8.62 -8.50 0.46
C TYR A 38 7.67 -8.78 1.64
N GLU A 39 8.22 -9.33 2.74
CA GLU A 39 7.46 -9.68 3.95
C GLU A 39 7.42 -8.56 4.96
N THR A 40 8.51 -7.82 5.05
CA THR A 40 8.61 -6.66 5.94
C THR A 40 9.09 -5.44 5.17
N LEU A 41 8.72 -4.27 5.68
CA LEU A 41 9.10 -2.99 5.13
C LEU A 41 9.36 -2.01 6.27
N THR A 42 10.42 -1.21 6.18
CA THR A 42 10.63 -0.06 7.04
C THR A 42 10.99 1.16 6.21
N PHE A 43 10.57 2.34 6.66
CA PHE A 43 10.94 3.61 6.03
C PHE A 43 10.74 4.77 7.00
N THR A 44 11.39 5.88 6.69
CA THR A 44 11.15 7.17 7.33
C THR A 44 10.25 7.98 6.40
N GLN A 45 9.15 8.50 6.92
CA GLN A 45 8.20 9.31 6.19
C GLN A 45 8.28 10.76 6.64
N LYS A 46 8.38 11.66 5.69
CA LYS A 46 8.11 13.09 5.87
C LYS A 46 6.68 13.35 5.46
N THR A 47 5.85 13.77 6.40
CA THR A 47 4.45 14.12 6.18
C THR A 47 4.30 15.63 6.20
N THR A 48 3.85 16.22 5.08
CA THR A 48 3.55 17.65 4.95
C THR A 48 2.03 17.80 4.88
N HIS A 49 1.47 18.55 5.84
CA HIS A 49 0.04 18.81 5.94
C HIS A 49 -0.38 20.06 5.14
N GLU A 50 -1.67 20.22 4.91
CA GLU A 50 -2.30 21.34 4.18
C GLU A 50 -1.88 22.72 4.73
N ASP A 51 -1.69 22.85 6.04
CA ASP A 51 -1.28 24.08 6.72
C ASP A 51 0.24 24.33 6.67
N GLY A 52 1.00 23.46 6.00
CA GLY A 52 2.46 23.52 5.91
C GLY A 52 3.18 22.89 7.10
N THR A 53 2.48 22.36 8.09
CA THR A 53 3.09 21.61 9.19
C THR A 53 3.78 20.35 8.64
N VAL A 54 4.99 20.08 9.14
CA VAL A 54 5.79 18.92 8.74
C VAL A 54 6.02 18.02 9.94
N GLU A 55 5.72 16.73 9.79
CA GLU A 55 6.00 15.69 10.77
C GLU A 55 6.97 14.65 10.18
N THR A 56 7.74 14.01 11.05
CA THR A 56 8.52 12.82 10.70
C THR A 56 7.88 11.61 11.34
N TRP A 57 7.56 10.61 10.51
CA TRP A 57 6.98 9.35 10.95
C TRP A 57 7.98 8.22 10.66
N TYR A 58 8.07 7.26 11.56
CA TYR A 58 8.89 6.06 11.39
C TYR A 58 7.95 4.87 11.25
N GLU A 59 8.03 4.19 10.13
CA GLU A 59 7.08 3.16 9.78
C GLU A 59 7.73 1.79 9.63
N ALA A 60 7.06 0.79 10.19
CA ALA A 60 7.39 -0.61 10.02
C ALA A 60 6.13 -1.39 9.63
N ALA A 61 6.20 -2.19 8.59
CA ALA A 61 5.14 -3.07 8.16
C ALA A 61 5.57 -4.54 8.16
N ARG A 62 4.67 -5.43 8.53
CA ARG A 62 4.74 -6.87 8.30
C ARG A 62 3.53 -7.28 7.49
N ILE A 63 3.76 -7.69 6.27
CA ILE A 63 2.73 -7.94 5.25
C ILE A 63 2.40 -9.43 5.22
N PRO A 64 1.10 -9.77 5.30
CA PRO A 64 -0.04 -8.87 5.34
C PRO A 64 -0.47 -8.42 6.74
N GLY A 65 -1.16 -7.29 6.82
CA GLY A 65 -2.04 -6.92 7.91
C GLY A 65 -1.43 -6.18 9.09
N TYR A 66 -0.13 -5.83 9.07
CA TYR A 66 0.50 -5.09 10.17
C TYR A 66 1.23 -3.85 9.66
N LEU A 67 0.93 -2.71 10.28
CA LEU A 67 1.64 -1.45 10.08
C LEU A 67 1.76 -0.75 11.43
N ARG A 68 2.94 -0.30 11.78
CA ARG A 68 3.22 0.55 12.93
C ARG A 68 3.78 1.87 12.44
N ILE A 69 3.24 2.95 12.96
CA ILE A 69 3.65 4.33 12.70
C ILE A 69 4.03 4.96 14.04
N ASP A 70 5.28 5.36 14.20
CA ASP A 70 5.77 6.11 15.36
C ASP A 70 6.05 7.54 14.95
N ILE A 71 5.36 8.51 15.57
CA ILE A 71 5.41 9.92 15.18
C ILE A 71 6.41 10.66 16.06
N ALA A 72 7.39 11.33 15.43
CA ALA A 72 8.40 12.11 16.13
C ALA A 72 7.80 13.31 16.93
N PRO A 73 8.44 13.70 18.07
CA PRO A 73 9.55 13.04 18.72
C PRO A 73 9.12 11.73 19.40
N LEU A 74 9.97 10.70 19.36
CA LEU A 74 9.60 9.35 19.79
C LEU A 74 9.26 9.24 21.30
N ASP A 75 9.84 10.09 22.12
CA ASP A 75 9.56 10.19 23.56
C ASP A 75 8.17 10.78 23.86
N SER A 76 7.50 11.37 22.86
CA SER A 76 6.10 11.81 22.99
C SER A 76 5.12 10.66 23.17
N GLY A 77 5.50 9.42 22.86
CA GLY A 77 4.64 8.25 22.91
C GLY A 77 3.43 8.34 21.98
N ARG A 78 3.60 9.00 20.80
CA ARG A 78 2.58 9.06 19.74
C ARG A 78 2.83 7.95 18.74
N ALA A 79 1.90 7.01 18.65
CA ALA A 79 1.99 5.93 17.67
C ALA A 79 0.62 5.45 17.20
N ILE A 80 0.60 4.80 16.05
CA ILE A 80 -0.57 4.13 15.50
C ILE A 80 -0.13 2.72 15.11
N ILE A 81 -0.88 1.70 15.56
CA ILE A 81 -0.63 0.32 15.18
C ILE A 81 -1.87 -0.23 14.48
N PHE A 82 -1.73 -0.59 13.23
CA PHE A 82 -2.70 -1.42 12.52
C PHE A 82 -2.28 -2.87 12.67
N ARG A 83 -3.21 -3.74 13.07
CA ARG A 83 -3.00 -5.17 13.14
C ARG A 83 -4.26 -5.89 12.72
N HIS A 84 -4.18 -6.60 11.59
CA HIS A 84 -5.34 -7.11 10.90
C HIS A 84 -6.36 -5.96 10.69
N ASP A 85 -7.62 -6.18 10.95
CA ASP A 85 -8.66 -5.17 10.74
C ASP A 85 -8.93 -4.33 12.00
N THR A 86 -7.89 -4.00 12.77
CA THR A 86 -7.96 -3.18 13.99
C THR A 86 -6.88 -2.11 14.01
N VAL A 87 -7.24 -0.90 14.43
CA VAL A 87 -6.28 0.18 14.69
C VAL A 87 -6.24 0.50 16.18
N VAL A 88 -5.01 0.64 16.72
CA VAL A 88 -4.73 1.10 18.08
C VAL A 88 -3.96 2.40 17.99
N VAL A 89 -4.44 3.45 18.66
CA VAL A 89 -3.81 4.78 18.70
C VAL A 89 -3.23 5.03 20.07
N PHE A 90 -1.95 5.41 20.12
CA PHE A 90 -1.25 5.81 21.35
C PHE A 90 -1.08 7.32 21.41
N ARG A 91 -1.24 7.89 22.61
CA ARG A 91 -0.92 9.27 22.97
C ARG A 91 -0.25 9.30 24.35
N GLY A 92 0.91 9.94 24.47
CA GLY A 92 1.66 9.95 25.72
C GLY A 92 2.01 8.55 26.22
N GLY A 93 2.27 7.60 25.31
CA GLY A 93 2.59 6.22 25.67
C GLY A 93 1.41 5.36 26.18
N GLN A 94 0.18 5.90 26.18
CA GLN A 94 -1.03 5.20 26.61
C GLN A 94 -1.97 4.96 25.42
N VAL A 95 -2.73 3.86 25.48
CA VAL A 95 -3.77 3.58 24.48
C VAL A 95 -4.88 4.62 24.61
N ALA A 96 -5.02 5.46 23.58
CA ALA A 96 -6.05 6.49 23.50
C ALA A 96 -7.33 5.99 22.80
N ALA A 97 -7.20 5.05 21.86
CA ALA A 97 -8.34 4.47 21.14
C ALA A 97 -7.97 3.09 20.56
N THR A 98 -9.00 2.24 20.47
CA THR A 98 -8.94 0.97 19.73
C THR A 98 -10.25 0.83 18.96
N ARG A 99 -10.20 0.53 17.66
CA ARG A 99 -11.40 0.34 16.85
C ARG A 99 -11.16 -0.60 15.68
N ALA A 100 -12.22 -1.24 15.20
CA ALA A 100 -12.18 -1.96 13.93
C ALA A 100 -11.95 -0.97 12.78
N PHE A 101 -10.99 -1.29 11.91
CA PHE A 101 -10.64 -0.46 10.77
C PHE A 101 -9.86 -1.26 9.73
N VAL A 102 -10.44 -1.45 8.56
CA VAL A 102 -9.74 -1.96 7.38
C VAL A 102 -9.04 -0.78 6.71
N HIS A 103 -7.72 -0.81 6.63
CA HIS A 103 -6.93 0.26 6.03
C HIS A 103 -6.81 0.07 4.52
N PRO A 104 -7.52 0.86 3.68
CA PRO A 104 -7.59 0.61 2.24
C PRO A 104 -6.24 0.70 1.53
N LEU A 105 -5.33 1.59 1.99
CA LEU A 105 -4.00 1.70 1.42
C LEU A 105 -3.12 0.49 1.75
N MET A 106 -3.27 -0.14 2.93
CA MET A 106 -2.60 -1.40 3.23
C MET A 106 -3.13 -2.52 2.34
N VAL A 107 -4.46 -2.63 2.22
CA VAL A 107 -5.10 -3.65 1.38
C VAL A 107 -4.60 -3.59 -0.05
N LEU A 108 -4.58 -2.40 -0.65
CA LEU A 108 -4.26 -2.20 -2.07
C LEU A 108 -2.78 -1.96 -2.36
N GLY A 109 -2.01 -1.40 -1.41
CA GLY A 109 -0.59 -1.11 -1.58
C GLY A 109 0.33 -2.28 -1.21
N PHE A 110 -0.12 -3.16 -0.29
CA PHE A 110 0.73 -4.20 0.28
C PHE A 110 0.05 -5.57 0.34
N ASP A 111 -1.10 -5.66 1.01
CA ASP A 111 -1.69 -6.94 1.40
C ASP A 111 -2.18 -7.75 0.20
N VAL A 112 -2.69 -7.10 -0.85
CA VAL A 112 -3.20 -7.74 -2.09
C VAL A 112 -2.18 -8.68 -2.75
N TYR A 113 -0.89 -8.47 -2.51
CA TYR A 113 0.18 -9.29 -3.09
C TYR A 113 0.54 -10.51 -2.24
N ARG A 114 -0.01 -10.63 -1.02
CA ARG A 114 0.32 -11.70 -0.06
C ARG A 114 -0.90 -12.34 0.62
N ASP A 115 -1.98 -11.59 0.84
CA ASP A 115 -3.25 -12.16 1.31
C ASP A 115 -3.83 -13.11 0.25
N PRO A 116 -4.47 -14.21 0.64
CA PRO A 116 -5.29 -14.98 -0.30
C PRO A 116 -6.27 -14.05 -1.03
N PRO A 117 -6.42 -14.16 -2.35
CA PRO A 117 -7.27 -13.25 -3.13
C PRO A 117 -8.68 -13.09 -2.56
N GLU A 118 -9.28 -14.17 -2.02
CA GLU A 118 -10.62 -14.12 -1.43
C GLU A 118 -10.68 -13.21 -0.20
N THR A 119 -9.60 -13.12 0.58
CA THR A 119 -9.49 -12.20 1.72
C THR A 119 -9.49 -10.75 1.24
N THR A 120 -8.68 -10.43 0.25
CA THR A 120 -8.63 -9.10 -0.37
C THR A 120 -9.97 -8.71 -0.98
N ILE A 121 -10.61 -9.63 -1.75
CA ILE A 121 -11.93 -9.43 -2.35
C ILE A 121 -12.97 -9.11 -1.26
N ALA A 122 -12.98 -9.87 -0.16
CA ALA A 122 -13.91 -9.63 0.95
C ALA A 122 -13.69 -8.25 1.60
N LYS A 123 -12.42 -7.86 1.84
CA LYS A 123 -12.06 -6.53 2.36
C LYS A 123 -12.54 -5.41 1.42
N LEU A 124 -12.28 -5.51 0.12
CA LEU A 124 -12.69 -4.52 -0.88
C LEU A 124 -14.22 -4.35 -0.97
N ARG A 125 -14.98 -5.46 -0.90
CA ARG A 125 -16.44 -5.40 -0.80
C ARG A 125 -16.90 -4.70 0.48
N GLY A 126 -16.24 -4.97 1.61
CA GLY A 126 -16.47 -4.26 2.89
C GLY A 126 -16.21 -2.75 2.79
N LEU A 127 -15.23 -2.35 1.97
CA LEU A 127 -14.91 -0.96 1.63
C LEU A 127 -15.83 -0.37 0.56
N LYS A 128 -16.89 -1.11 0.15
CA LYS A 128 -17.92 -0.71 -0.82
C LYS A 128 -17.40 -0.50 -2.26
N VAL A 129 -16.35 -1.21 -2.64
CA VAL A 129 -15.91 -1.26 -4.03
C VAL A 129 -16.79 -2.26 -4.79
N ASP A 130 -17.38 -1.82 -5.90
CA ASP A 130 -18.15 -2.69 -6.81
C ASP A 130 -17.20 -3.44 -7.74
N LEU A 131 -16.77 -4.63 -7.32
CA LEU A 131 -15.82 -5.45 -8.08
C LEU A 131 -16.39 -6.01 -9.40
N SER A 132 -17.69 -5.86 -9.68
CA SER A 132 -18.27 -6.23 -10.98
C SER A 132 -17.92 -5.23 -12.09
N LYS A 133 -17.57 -3.99 -11.71
CA LYS A 133 -17.21 -2.92 -12.62
C LYS A 133 -15.71 -2.88 -12.86
N LEU A 134 -15.31 -2.99 -14.10
CA LEU A 134 -13.94 -2.83 -14.55
C LEU A 134 -13.93 -2.24 -15.97
N HIS A 135 -13.13 -1.22 -16.17
CA HIS A 135 -12.84 -0.67 -17.48
C HIS A 135 -11.36 -0.26 -17.60
N GLU A 136 -10.93 0.09 -18.79
CA GLU A 136 -9.58 0.59 -19.06
C GLU A 136 -9.60 2.10 -19.18
N ASP A 137 -8.54 2.76 -18.67
CA ASP A 137 -8.36 4.21 -18.76
C ASP A 137 -6.87 4.56 -18.83
N ARG A 138 -6.54 5.83 -18.75
CA ARG A 138 -5.17 6.35 -18.67
C ARG A 138 -4.97 7.20 -17.43
N TRP A 139 -3.83 7.02 -16.77
CA TRP A 139 -3.41 7.83 -15.63
C TRP A 139 -1.92 8.17 -15.77
N GLN A 140 -1.59 9.47 -15.71
CA GLN A 140 -0.19 9.94 -15.86
C GLN A 140 0.52 9.27 -17.06
N ASP A 141 -0.11 9.30 -18.23
CA ASP A 141 0.34 8.68 -19.49
C ASP A 141 0.49 7.15 -19.49
N ARG A 142 0.05 6.45 -18.44
CA ARG A 142 0.07 5.00 -18.36
C ARG A 142 -1.32 4.40 -18.55
N ALA A 143 -1.37 3.23 -19.17
CA ALA A 143 -2.61 2.46 -19.26
C ALA A 143 -2.94 1.84 -17.90
N VAL A 144 -4.18 1.96 -17.46
CA VAL A 144 -4.66 1.47 -16.16
C VAL A 144 -5.96 0.68 -16.30
N TYR A 145 -6.22 -0.18 -15.32
CA TYR A 145 -7.54 -0.69 -15.02
C TYR A 145 -8.18 0.17 -13.95
N VAL A 146 -9.47 0.46 -14.09
CA VAL A 146 -10.30 1.14 -13.10
C VAL A 146 -11.35 0.16 -12.60
N VAL A 147 -11.42 -0.04 -11.28
CA VAL A 147 -12.36 -0.96 -10.64
C VAL A 147 -13.25 -0.21 -9.68
N GLY A 148 -14.55 -0.45 -9.74
CA GLY A 148 -15.53 0.08 -8.79
C GLY A 148 -16.46 1.15 -9.34
N ALA A 149 -16.20 1.68 -10.55
CA ALA A 149 -16.96 2.77 -11.15
C ALA A 149 -17.20 2.55 -12.65
N ASP A 150 -18.14 3.27 -13.22
CA ASP A 150 -18.33 3.39 -14.65
C ASP A 150 -17.36 4.42 -15.23
N GLU A 151 -17.12 4.36 -16.54
CA GLU A 151 -16.22 5.30 -17.24
C GLU A 151 -16.63 6.76 -17.01
N GLY A 152 -15.67 7.60 -16.62
CA GLY A 152 -15.88 9.02 -16.32
C GLY A 152 -16.45 9.32 -14.92
N ASP A 153 -16.87 8.32 -14.13
CA ASP A 153 -17.31 8.53 -12.75
C ASP A 153 -16.08 8.64 -11.81
N THR A 154 -15.92 9.80 -11.19
CA THR A 154 -14.91 10.09 -10.16
C THR A 154 -15.49 10.30 -8.76
N THR A 155 -16.74 9.92 -8.56
CA THR A 155 -17.48 10.13 -7.30
C THR A 155 -17.70 8.85 -6.51
N THR A 156 -17.67 7.69 -7.17
CA THR A 156 -17.84 6.37 -6.56
C THR A 156 -16.50 5.86 -6.01
N THR A 157 -16.55 5.09 -4.92
CA THR A 157 -15.34 4.42 -4.37
C THR A 157 -14.77 3.45 -5.39
N GLN A 158 -13.51 3.65 -5.78
CA GLN A 158 -12.84 2.95 -6.87
C GLN A 158 -11.32 2.96 -6.69
N PHE A 159 -10.63 1.99 -7.29
CA PHE A 159 -9.18 1.98 -7.33
C PHE A 159 -8.65 1.74 -8.75
N TRP A 160 -7.47 2.26 -9.03
CA TRP A 160 -6.84 2.28 -10.34
C TRP A 160 -5.51 1.52 -10.28
N VAL A 161 -5.29 0.61 -11.22
CA VAL A 161 -4.14 -0.30 -11.25
C VAL A 161 -3.36 -0.13 -12.55
N ASP A 162 -2.07 0.12 -12.46
CA ASP A 162 -1.15 0.12 -13.61
C ASP A 162 -1.16 -1.25 -14.30
N LYS A 163 -1.49 -1.29 -15.60
CA LYS A 163 -1.65 -2.55 -16.34
C LYS A 163 -0.35 -3.33 -16.52
N GLU A 164 0.78 -2.66 -16.57
CA GLU A 164 2.08 -3.30 -16.78
C GLU A 164 2.64 -3.89 -15.48
N ARG A 165 2.55 -3.12 -14.38
CA ARG A 165 3.14 -3.46 -13.10
C ARG A 165 2.16 -4.18 -12.18
N LEU A 166 0.85 -4.07 -12.42
CA LEU A 166 -0.23 -4.54 -11.54
C LEU A 166 -0.07 -4.00 -10.12
N VAL A 167 0.21 -2.69 -10.00
CA VAL A 167 0.26 -1.94 -8.74
C VAL A 167 -0.81 -0.86 -8.73
N THR A 168 -1.36 -0.58 -7.55
CA THR A 168 -2.36 0.47 -7.36
C THR A 168 -1.71 1.84 -7.54
N VAL A 169 -2.27 2.70 -8.38
CA VAL A 169 -1.75 4.05 -8.64
C VAL A 169 -2.65 5.16 -8.13
N ARG A 170 -3.93 4.85 -7.90
CA ARG A 170 -4.92 5.81 -7.43
C ARG A 170 -6.05 5.10 -6.69
N LEU A 171 -6.56 5.74 -5.64
CA LEU A 171 -7.74 5.31 -4.89
C LEU A 171 -8.66 6.51 -4.68
N LEU A 172 -9.94 6.35 -4.99
CA LEU A 172 -11.00 7.31 -4.65
C LEU A 172 -11.92 6.67 -3.60
N GLU A 173 -12.14 7.35 -2.49
CA GLU A 173 -13.02 6.91 -1.42
C GLU A 173 -14.15 7.92 -1.21
N ASN A 174 -15.38 7.52 -1.50
CA ASN A 174 -16.55 8.34 -1.24
C ASN A 174 -16.97 8.22 0.23
N GLY A 175 -16.76 9.27 1.00
CA GLY A 175 -17.05 9.36 2.41
C GLY A 175 -18.03 10.48 2.77
N PRO A 176 -18.36 10.64 4.07
CA PRO A 176 -19.29 11.65 4.56
C PRO A 176 -18.89 13.10 4.23
N ASN A 177 -17.58 13.33 4.05
CA ASN A 177 -17.00 14.65 3.76
C ASN A 177 -16.63 14.83 2.28
N GLY A 178 -17.23 14.03 1.39
CA GLY A 178 -16.92 13.99 -0.03
C GLY A 178 -15.85 12.96 -0.39
N VAL A 179 -15.44 13.00 -1.65
CA VAL A 179 -14.43 12.07 -2.17
C VAL A 179 -13.05 12.48 -1.72
N THR A 180 -12.33 11.54 -1.12
CA THR A 180 -10.88 11.63 -0.87
C THR A 180 -10.16 10.85 -1.95
N GLU A 181 -9.11 11.42 -2.50
CA GLU A 181 -8.25 10.80 -3.51
C GLU A 181 -6.88 10.56 -2.91
N SER A 182 -6.35 9.34 -3.08
CA SER A 182 -4.98 8.97 -2.75
C SER A 182 -4.23 8.61 -4.03
N GLN A 183 -3.09 9.24 -4.27
CA GLN A 183 -2.24 9.00 -5.43
C GLN A 183 -0.93 8.35 -4.98
N PHE A 184 -0.56 7.24 -5.65
CA PHE A 184 0.69 6.51 -5.42
C PHE A 184 1.68 6.89 -6.52
N ASN A 185 2.66 7.71 -6.17
CA ASN A 185 3.55 8.34 -7.14
C ASN A 185 4.98 7.75 -7.09
N GLN A 186 5.75 7.98 -8.17
CA GLN A 186 7.19 7.72 -8.25
C GLN A 186 7.57 6.24 -8.04
N TYR A 187 6.72 5.28 -8.40
CA TYR A 187 6.99 3.85 -8.20
C TYR A 187 8.40 3.44 -8.60
N GLN A 188 9.11 2.80 -7.67
CA GLN A 188 10.43 2.23 -7.88
C GLN A 188 10.48 0.76 -7.46
N ARG A 189 11.43 0.02 -8.03
CA ARG A 189 11.68 -1.37 -7.64
C ARG A 189 12.19 -1.46 -6.22
N LEU A 190 11.64 -2.43 -5.46
CA LEU A 190 12.09 -2.79 -4.13
C LEU A 190 12.12 -4.31 -4.02
N GLY A 191 13.33 -4.90 -4.10
CA GLY A 191 13.46 -6.34 -4.26
C GLY A 191 12.74 -6.84 -5.50
N SER A 192 11.87 -7.82 -5.34
CA SER A 192 11.03 -8.35 -6.43
C SER A 192 9.67 -7.64 -6.54
N GLY A 193 9.36 -6.73 -5.60
CA GLY A 193 8.14 -5.92 -5.58
C GLY A 193 8.37 -4.48 -6.03
N TRP A 194 7.49 -3.61 -5.56
CA TRP A 194 7.47 -2.18 -5.85
C TRP A 194 7.10 -1.39 -4.60
N ILE A 195 7.54 -0.12 -4.55
CA ILE A 195 7.11 0.87 -3.56
C ILE A 195 6.83 2.19 -4.26
N ALA A 196 5.78 2.90 -3.85
CA ALA A 196 5.55 4.30 -4.19
C ALA A 196 6.13 5.17 -3.08
N PRO A 197 7.31 5.79 -3.25
CA PRO A 197 7.95 6.57 -2.20
C PRO A 197 7.31 7.95 -2.02
N GLU A 198 6.30 8.28 -2.80
CA GLU A 198 5.55 9.52 -2.68
C GLU A 198 4.05 9.21 -2.74
N MET A 199 3.31 9.72 -1.74
CA MET A 199 1.86 9.65 -1.68
C MET A 199 1.29 11.06 -1.57
N GLU A 200 0.20 11.32 -2.28
CA GLU A 200 -0.52 12.59 -2.19
C GLU A 200 -2.00 12.33 -1.94
N PHE A 201 -2.57 13.11 -1.02
CA PHE A 201 -3.97 12.98 -0.60
C PHE A 201 -4.73 14.25 -0.90
N TYR A 202 -5.84 14.13 -1.64
CA TYR A 202 -6.64 15.26 -2.07
C TYR A 202 -8.09 15.14 -1.59
N ARG A 203 -8.76 16.26 -1.45
CA ARG A 203 -10.22 16.35 -1.30
C ARG A 203 -10.73 17.56 -2.07
N GLY A 204 -11.72 17.32 -2.95
CA GLY A 204 -12.23 18.40 -3.81
C GLY A 204 -11.16 19.09 -4.66
N GLY A 205 -10.13 18.35 -5.09
CA GLY A 205 -9.00 18.87 -5.86
C GLY A 205 -7.94 19.62 -5.04
N LYS A 206 -8.13 19.77 -3.71
CA LYS A 206 -7.17 20.42 -2.82
C LYS A 206 -6.26 19.39 -2.17
N LEU A 207 -4.94 19.60 -2.23
CA LEU A 207 -3.95 18.77 -1.54
C LEU A 207 -4.11 18.95 -0.02
N LEU A 208 -4.33 17.85 0.69
CA LEU A 208 -4.45 17.82 2.15
C LEU A 208 -3.15 17.38 2.81
N THR A 209 -2.49 16.38 2.23
CA THR A 209 -1.29 15.78 2.80
C THR A 209 -0.41 15.27 1.67
N LYS A 210 0.90 15.47 1.81
CA LYS A 210 1.92 14.83 0.99
C LYS A 210 2.85 14.04 1.91
N GLU A 211 3.14 12.81 1.50
CA GLU A 211 4.07 11.90 2.17
C GLU A 211 5.25 11.59 1.25
N GLU A 212 6.45 11.65 1.78
CA GLU A 212 7.70 11.38 1.07
C GLU A 212 8.52 10.36 1.90
N TYR A 213 8.85 9.20 1.32
CA TYR A 213 9.51 8.10 2.01
C TYR A 213 11.01 8.06 1.70
N THR A 214 11.81 7.90 2.74
CA THR A 214 13.27 7.75 2.69
C THR A 214 13.70 6.52 3.51
N ASP A 215 14.95 6.12 3.42
CA ASP A 215 15.51 4.97 4.16
C ASP A 215 14.70 3.67 4.01
N ILE A 216 14.12 3.47 2.84
CA ILE A 216 13.22 2.35 2.54
C ILE A 216 14.02 1.04 2.53
N ARG A 217 13.59 0.05 3.32
CA ARG A 217 14.21 -1.27 3.42
C ARG A 217 13.17 -2.36 3.41
N ALA A 218 13.29 -3.30 2.46
CA ALA A 218 12.50 -4.53 2.42
C ALA A 218 13.20 -5.63 3.22
N ASP A 219 12.40 -6.55 3.75
CA ASP A 219 12.82 -7.80 4.39
C ASP A 219 13.80 -7.60 5.56
N ALA A 220 13.75 -6.42 6.21
CA ALA A 220 14.46 -6.19 7.45
C ALA A 220 13.86 -7.05 8.59
N PRO A 221 14.69 -7.67 9.45
CA PRO A 221 14.18 -8.43 10.59
C PRO A 221 13.47 -7.49 11.57
N LEU A 222 12.21 -7.80 11.88
CA LEU A 222 11.38 -7.03 12.81
C LEU A 222 10.94 -7.94 13.98
N LEU A 223 11.02 -7.42 15.18
CA LEU A 223 10.62 -8.13 16.39
C LEU A 223 9.07 -8.25 16.47
N ALA A 224 8.57 -9.35 16.98
CA ALA A 224 7.14 -9.59 17.12
C ALA A 224 6.46 -8.58 18.07
N GLU A 225 7.20 -8.10 19.07
CA GLU A 225 6.74 -7.13 20.06
C GLU A 225 6.37 -5.77 19.47
N LEU A 226 6.84 -5.44 18.27
CA LEU A 226 6.46 -4.19 17.57
C LEU A 226 4.95 -4.06 17.37
N TRP A 227 4.26 -5.19 17.27
CA TRP A 227 2.82 -5.26 16.98
C TRP A 227 1.96 -5.38 18.23
N GLU A 228 2.59 -5.45 19.42
CA GLU A 228 1.86 -5.57 20.68
C GLU A 228 1.24 -4.22 21.09
N ALA A 229 -0.01 -4.29 21.53
CA ALA A 229 -0.77 -3.10 21.95
C ALA A 229 -0.92 -2.98 23.46
N ALA A 230 -0.27 -3.85 24.24
CA ALA A 230 -0.36 -3.86 25.71
C ALA A 230 0.36 -2.68 26.38
N GLY A 231 1.26 -2.01 25.65
CA GLY A 231 1.98 -0.83 26.12
C GLY A 231 2.83 -0.24 24.98
N TYR A 232 3.11 1.06 25.09
CA TYR A 232 4.02 1.72 24.17
C TYR A 232 5.47 1.46 24.58
N ALA A 233 6.28 1.03 23.61
CA ALA A 233 7.73 1.08 23.71
C ALA A 233 8.27 1.78 22.45
N PRO A 234 9.25 2.69 22.58
CA PRO A 234 9.89 3.29 21.39
C PRO A 234 10.42 2.20 20.46
N PRO A 235 10.30 2.37 19.15
CA PRO A 235 10.71 1.37 18.18
C PRO A 235 12.24 1.22 18.17
N GLY A 236 12.74 0.07 18.64
CA GLY A 236 14.19 -0.21 18.71
C GLY A 236 14.88 -0.36 17.34
N TRP A 237 14.09 -0.42 16.25
CA TRP A 237 14.61 -0.49 14.88
C TRP A 237 14.96 0.89 14.31
N VAL A 238 14.44 1.97 14.89
CA VAL A 238 14.78 3.34 14.48
C VAL A 238 16.18 3.66 14.98
N VAL A 239 17.15 3.63 14.08
CA VAL A 239 18.48 4.13 14.36
C VAL A 239 18.40 5.66 14.34
N THR A 240 18.28 6.28 15.52
CA THR A 240 18.46 7.72 15.63
C THR A 240 19.85 8.05 15.11
N PRO A 241 20.03 8.95 14.12
CA PRO A 241 21.35 9.40 13.76
C PRO A 241 21.98 9.96 15.03
N GLN A 242 22.96 9.26 15.59
CA GLN A 242 23.80 9.84 16.63
C GLN A 242 24.41 11.08 15.99
N LEU A 243 24.04 12.26 16.49
CA LEU A 243 24.73 13.50 16.20
C LEU A 243 26.21 13.18 16.44
N ARG A 244 26.98 13.03 15.37
CA ARG A 244 28.45 13.01 15.48
C ARG A 244 28.80 14.36 16.05
N GLN A 245 29.09 14.40 17.35
CA GLN A 245 29.71 15.58 17.95
C GLN A 245 31.04 15.79 17.22
N PRO A 246 31.35 17.03 16.84
CA PRO A 246 32.56 17.39 16.13
C PRO A 246 33.81 17.10 16.94
#